data_8835bb9ee75e1640177d32c18ba463fc
#
_entry.id   8835bb9ee75e1640177d32c18ba463fc
#
_cell.length_a   1.000
_cell.length_b   1.000
_cell.length_c   1.000
_cell.angle_alpha   90.00
_cell.angle_beta   90.00
_cell.angle_gamma   90.00
#
_symmetry.space_group_name_H-M   'P 1'
#
loop_
_entity.id
_entity.type
_entity.pdbx_description
1 polymer ?
#
loop_
_entity_poly.entity_id
_entity_poly.type
_entity_poly.pdbx_seq_one_letter_code
_entity_poly.pdbx_strand_id
1 'polypeptide(L)'
;MEAHLSAPSMLVCCSDALAAASDHTMERPLDPARLGSHLDRLYRAAWALCGSREDAEDLVQETYARVLSRPRFLRNEDDLGYLLRALRNTFLNQKRTERRRLRPDPLPDQLDLVADPHARDPEAALEAGELYAAVAALPDDFRDVLVAVDVAGLSYKEAAKALGIREGTVMSRLYRARQQIVQALEGE
;
A
#
# COMPACT_ATOMS: atom_id res chain seq x y z
N MET A 1 -18.02 -29.82 -78.30
CA MET A 1 -17.17 -28.62 -78.25
C MET A 1 -16.99 -28.30 -76.80
N GLU A 2 -15.84 -28.77 -76.34
CA GLU A 2 -15.46 -28.81 -74.98
C GLU A 2 -14.71 -27.52 -74.63
N ALA A 3 -15.02 -26.96 -73.52
CA ALA A 3 -14.21 -25.92 -72.96
C ALA A 3 -13.84 -26.30 -71.53
N HIS A 4 -12.59 -26.71 -71.35
CA HIS A 4 -11.89 -26.89 -70.12
C HIS A 4 -11.76 -25.54 -69.35
N LEU A 5 -12.18 -25.53 -68.11
CA LEU A 5 -11.79 -24.49 -67.18
C LEU A 5 -11.06 -25.12 -66.00
N SER A 6 -9.77 -24.86 -66.03
CA SER A 6 -8.81 -25.18 -65.05
C SER A 6 -8.98 -24.26 -63.85
N ALA A 7 -9.11 -24.82 -62.66
CA ALA A 7 -9.07 -24.09 -61.38
C ALA A 7 -7.62 -23.93 -60.86
N PRO A 8 -7.16 -22.78 -60.44
CA PRO A 8 -5.95 -22.69 -59.65
C PRO A 8 -6.25 -22.83 -58.17
N SER A 9 -5.57 -23.76 -57.59
CA SER A 9 -5.34 -23.99 -56.19
C SER A 9 -4.76 -22.72 -55.53
N MET A 10 -5.49 -22.14 -54.58
CA MET A 10 -4.94 -21.15 -53.65
C MET A 10 -5.06 -21.68 -52.25
N LEU A 11 -4.09 -22.49 -51.87
CA LEU A 11 -3.69 -22.77 -50.52
C LEU A 11 -2.84 -21.58 -50.05
N VAL A 12 -3.43 -20.62 -49.41
CA VAL A 12 -2.70 -19.56 -48.68
C VAL A 12 -2.96 -19.73 -47.18
N CYS A 13 -1.98 -20.26 -46.58
CA CYS A 13 -1.44 -20.04 -45.26
C CYS A 13 -2.28 -19.10 -44.38
N CYS A 14 -3.18 -19.64 -43.57
CA CYS A 14 -3.75 -19.01 -42.39
C CYS A 14 -3.05 -19.56 -41.15
N SER A 15 -1.74 -19.29 -40.98
CA SER A 15 -0.98 -19.74 -39.81
C SER A 15 -0.35 -18.64 -39.00
N ASP A 16 -0.58 -17.35 -39.26
CA ASP A 16 0.06 -16.27 -38.55
C ASP A 16 -0.91 -15.33 -37.80
N ALA A 17 -2.14 -15.73 -37.55
CA ALA A 17 -3.11 -14.90 -36.83
C ALA A 17 -3.42 -15.37 -35.38
N LEU A 18 -2.61 -16.27 -34.80
CA LEU A 18 -2.89 -16.83 -33.47
C LEU A 18 -1.85 -16.48 -32.41
N ALA A 19 -1.01 -15.51 -32.65
CA ALA A 19 0.03 -15.07 -31.66
C ALA A 19 -0.27 -13.72 -31.00
N ALA A 20 -1.47 -13.17 -31.18
CA ALA A 20 -1.93 -11.99 -30.44
C ALA A 20 -2.98 -12.40 -29.40
N ALA A 21 -2.68 -13.46 -28.67
CA ALA A 21 -3.57 -13.95 -27.61
C ALA A 21 -3.05 -13.53 -26.25
N SER A 22 -3.81 -12.60 -25.70
CA SER A 22 -4.32 -12.78 -24.34
C SER A 22 -3.32 -12.50 -23.23
N ASP A 23 -2.95 -11.25 -23.08
CA ASP A 23 -2.79 -10.69 -21.74
C ASP A 23 -4.19 -10.57 -21.10
N HIS A 24 -4.84 -11.72 -20.91
CA HIS A 24 -6.01 -11.83 -20.06
C HIS A 24 -5.51 -11.68 -18.61
N THR A 25 -5.34 -10.46 -18.20
CA THR A 25 -5.23 -10.08 -16.80
C THR A 25 -6.51 -10.59 -16.12
N MET A 26 -6.44 -11.79 -15.57
CA MET A 26 -7.57 -12.43 -14.88
C MET A 26 -7.97 -11.53 -13.74
N GLU A 27 -9.07 -10.80 -13.92
CA GLU A 27 -9.71 -10.06 -12.82
C GLU A 27 -10.21 -11.11 -11.83
N ARG A 28 -9.64 -11.13 -10.62
CA ARG A 28 -10.15 -11.98 -9.55
C ARG A 28 -10.82 -11.15 -8.47
N PRO A 29 -11.90 -11.67 -7.87
CA PRO A 29 -12.49 -11.01 -6.71
C PRO A 29 -11.47 -11.00 -5.56
N LEU A 30 -11.46 -9.93 -4.79
CA LEU A 30 -10.72 -9.86 -3.55
C LEU A 30 -11.32 -10.90 -2.58
N ASP A 31 -10.51 -11.88 -2.19
CA ASP A 31 -10.94 -12.96 -1.30
C ASP A 31 -10.83 -12.52 0.17
N PRO A 32 -11.94 -12.38 0.90
CA PRO A 32 -11.91 -12.00 2.32
C PRO A 32 -11.05 -12.93 3.19
N ALA A 33 -10.98 -14.23 2.85
CA ALA A 33 -10.18 -15.19 3.61
C ALA A 33 -8.67 -14.90 3.52
N ARG A 34 -8.21 -14.31 2.43
CA ARG A 34 -6.80 -13.93 2.24
C ARG A 34 -6.42 -12.63 2.92
N LEU A 35 -7.40 -11.79 3.27
CA LEU A 35 -7.15 -10.49 3.91
C LEU A 35 -6.52 -10.65 5.29
N GLY A 36 -6.88 -11.71 6.03
CA GLY A 36 -6.30 -12.01 7.34
C GLY A 36 -4.78 -12.20 7.32
N SER A 37 -4.23 -12.73 6.22
CA SER A 37 -2.77 -12.95 6.08
C SER A 37 -1.97 -11.63 5.96
N HIS A 38 -2.64 -10.52 5.69
CA HIS A 38 -2.02 -9.20 5.55
C HIS A 38 -2.24 -8.30 6.77
N LEU A 39 -2.98 -8.77 7.78
CA LEU A 39 -3.39 -7.96 8.93
C LEU A 39 -2.19 -7.37 9.66
N ASP A 40 -1.18 -8.19 10.00
CA ASP A 40 0.02 -7.73 10.72
C ASP A 40 0.81 -6.66 9.95
N ARG A 41 0.88 -6.82 8.62
CA ARG A 41 1.57 -5.85 7.76
C ARG A 41 0.80 -4.55 7.67
N LEU A 42 -0.54 -4.62 7.55
CA LEU A 42 -1.39 -3.45 7.54
C LEU A 42 -1.37 -2.72 8.87
N TYR A 43 -1.41 -3.46 9.98
CA TYR A 43 -1.36 -2.87 11.31
C TYR A 43 -0.05 -2.10 11.54
N ARG A 44 1.11 -2.70 11.22
CA ARG A 44 2.40 -2.00 11.29
C ARG A 44 2.44 -0.78 10.39
N ALA A 45 1.90 -0.87 9.17
CA ALA A 45 1.81 0.26 8.25
C ALA A 45 0.89 1.36 8.79
N ALA A 46 -0.25 1.02 9.38
CA ALA A 46 -1.15 1.96 10.02
C ALA A 46 -0.48 2.68 11.19
N TRP A 47 0.20 1.94 12.07
CA TRP A 47 0.94 2.52 13.20
C TRP A 47 2.03 3.49 12.72
N ALA A 48 2.79 3.13 11.71
CA ALA A 48 3.79 4.01 11.11
C ALA A 48 3.18 5.28 10.46
N LEU A 49 1.92 5.23 10.01
CA LEU A 49 1.22 6.39 9.47
C LEU A 49 0.65 7.30 10.56
N CYS A 50 0.11 6.73 11.63
CA CYS A 50 -0.59 7.45 12.70
C CYS A 50 0.35 7.88 13.84
N GLY A 51 1.38 7.08 14.15
CA GLY A 51 2.26 7.27 15.30
C GLY A 51 1.67 6.75 16.61
N SER A 52 0.41 6.33 16.64
CA SER A 52 -0.34 5.83 17.79
C SER A 52 -0.95 4.48 17.47
N ARG A 53 -1.00 3.58 18.45
CA ARG A 53 -1.60 2.24 18.31
C ARG A 53 -3.11 2.29 18.21
N GLU A 54 -3.74 3.11 19.02
CA GLU A 54 -5.20 3.28 19.04
C GLU A 54 -5.70 3.76 17.68
N ASP A 55 -5.10 4.84 17.15
CA ASP A 55 -5.42 5.34 15.81
C ASP A 55 -5.13 4.31 14.70
N ALA A 56 -4.08 3.48 14.89
CA ALA A 56 -3.75 2.44 13.94
C ALA A 56 -4.80 1.34 13.89
N GLU A 57 -5.32 0.91 15.04
CA GLU A 57 -6.41 -0.07 15.12
C GLU A 57 -7.67 0.46 14.44
N ASP A 58 -8.06 1.68 14.73
CA ASP A 58 -9.21 2.34 14.11
C ASP A 58 -9.03 2.47 12.59
N LEU A 59 -7.84 2.87 12.14
CA LEU A 59 -7.52 3.00 10.73
C LEU A 59 -7.60 1.66 9.99
N VAL A 60 -7.11 0.58 10.59
CA VAL A 60 -7.20 -0.78 10.02
C VAL A 60 -8.65 -1.22 9.95
N GLN A 61 -9.42 -1.08 11.03
CA GLN A 61 -10.85 -1.46 11.06
C GLN A 61 -11.65 -0.72 10.00
N GLU A 62 -11.50 0.60 9.90
CA GLU A 62 -12.18 1.43 8.90
C GLU A 62 -11.77 1.03 7.47
N THR A 63 -10.48 0.71 7.26
CA THR A 63 -9.98 0.26 5.96
C THR A 63 -10.63 -1.06 5.54
N TYR A 64 -10.67 -2.06 6.44
CA TYR A 64 -11.32 -3.34 6.17
C TYR A 64 -12.83 -3.17 5.95
N ALA A 65 -13.51 -2.39 6.77
CA ALA A 65 -14.92 -2.10 6.59
C ALA A 65 -15.23 -1.54 5.19
N ARG A 66 -14.40 -0.60 4.71
CA ARG A 66 -14.53 -0.01 3.36
C ARG A 66 -14.21 -0.99 2.24
N VAL A 67 -13.17 -1.80 2.42
CA VAL A 67 -12.75 -2.78 1.39
C VAL A 67 -13.79 -3.89 1.25
N LEU A 68 -14.34 -4.36 2.36
CA LEU A 68 -15.33 -5.44 2.39
C LEU A 68 -16.76 -4.98 2.06
N SER A 69 -17.07 -3.69 2.18
CA SER A 69 -18.41 -3.16 1.91
C SER A 69 -18.84 -3.27 0.44
N ARG A 70 -17.90 -3.46 -0.49
CA ARG A 70 -18.16 -3.57 -1.93
C ARG A 70 -17.31 -4.66 -2.56
N PRO A 71 -17.89 -5.52 -3.42
CA PRO A 71 -17.10 -6.46 -4.22
C PRO A 71 -16.05 -5.72 -5.04
N ARG A 72 -14.79 -6.15 -4.95
CA ARG A 72 -13.69 -5.58 -5.72
C ARG A 72 -13.05 -6.67 -6.56
N PHE A 73 -12.78 -6.32 -7.81
CA PHE A 73 -12.02 -7.16 -8.72
C PHE A 73 -10.62 -6.57 -8.85
N LEU A 74 -9.64 -7.37 -8.54
CA LEU A 74 -8.23 -7.01 -8.67
C LEU A 74 -7.70 -7.57 -9.99
N ARG A 75 -7.02 -6.74 -10.75
CA ARG A 75 -6.40 -7.14 -12.03
C ARG A 75 -5.06 -7.84 -11.86
N ASN A 76 -4.49 -7.82 -10.66
CA ASN A 76 -3.21 -8.43 -10.33
C ASN A 76 -3.30 -9.13 -9.00
N GLU A 77 -2.38 -10.07 -8.73
CA GLU A 77 -2.32 -10.84 -7.48
C GLU A 77 -1.85 -10.02 -6.25
N ASP A 78 -1.60 -8.73 -6.40
CA ASP A 78 -1.09 -7.84 -5.35
C ASP A 78 -2.21 -7.32 -4.45
N ASP A 79 -2.71 -8.21 -3.57
CA ASP A 79 -3.71 -7.87 -2.55
C ASP A 79 -3.15 -6.84 -1.55
N LEU A 80 -1.89 -6.99 -1.15
CA LEU A 80 -1.25 -6.12 -0.18
C LEU A 80 -1.08 -4.68 -0.70
N GLY A 81 -0.64 -4.52 -1.95
CA GLY A 81 -0.52 -3.19 -2.55
C GLY A 81 -1.86 -2.47 -2.67
N TYR A 82 -2.94 -3.22 -2.99
CA TYR A 82 -4.29 -2.67 -2.98
C TYR A 82 -4.73 -2.25 -1.57
N LEU A 83 -4.53 -3.12 -0.57
CA LEU A 83 -4.88 -2.84 0.83
C LEU A 83 -4.10 -1.65 1.38
N LEU A 84 -2.81 -1.56 1.07
CA LEU A 84 -1.98 -0.43 1.49
C LEU A 84 -2.44 0.89 0.87
N ARG A 85 -2.84 0.88 -0.41
CA ARG A 85 -3.45 2.04 -1.06
C ARG A 85 -4.76 2.43 -0.39
N ALA A 86 -5.61 1.46 -0.05
CA ALA A 86 -6.86 1.70 0.67
C ALA A 86 -6.61 2.31 2.05
N LEU A 87 -5.66 1.76 2.81
CA LEU A 87 -5.22 2.24 4.12
C LEU A 87 -4.76 3.70 4.04
N ARG A 88 -3.81 3.99 3.14
CA ARG A 88 -3.32 5.35 2.92
C ARG A 88 -4.44 6.34 2.57
N ASN A 89 -5.34 5.96 1.68
CA ASN A 89 -6.46 6.81 1.28
C ASN A 89 -7.42 7.07 2.45
N THR A 90 -7.67 6.08 3.29
CA THR A 90 -8.48 6.21 4.51
C THR A 90 -7.82 7.18 5.47
N PHE A 91 -6.52 7.02 5.74
CA PHE A 91 -5.72 7.93 6.57
C PHE A 91 -5.77 9.37 6.08
N LEU A 92 -5.52 9.61 4.79
CA LEU A 92 -5.56 10.96 4.21
C LEU A 92 -6.96 11.60 4.31
N ASN A 93 -8.01 10.79 4.19
CA ASN A 93 -9.39 11.29 4.34
C ASN A 93 -9.71 11.65 5.80
N GLN A 94 -9.24 10.85 6.78
CA GLN A 94 -9.36 11.17 8.21
C GLN A 94 -8.64 12.49 8.53
N LYS A 95 -7.38 12.63 8.13
CA LYS A 95 -6.59 13.87 8.31
C LYS A 95 -7.26 15.10 7.66
N ARG A 96 -7.85 14.95 6.48
CA ARG A 96 -8.60 16.05 5.84
C ARG A 96 -9.87 16.40 6.62
N THR A 97 -10.55 15.42 7.18
CA THR A 97 -11.78 15.61 7.96
C THR A 97 -11.45 16.29 9.29
N GLU A 98 -10.41 15.87 9.96
CA GLU A 98 -9.90 16.48 11.19
C GLU A 98 -9.53 17.95 10.96
N ARG A 99 -8.72 18.23 9.94
CA ARG A 99 -8.36 19.63 9.57
C ARG A 99 -9.58 20.51 9.27
N ARG A 100 -10.68 19.95 8.76
CA ARG A 100 -11.92 20.69 8.54
C ARG A 100 -12.74 20.92 9.82
N ARG A 101 -12.65 19.99 10.78
CA ARG A 101 -13.34 20.06 12.07
C ARG A 101 -12.60 20.98 13.06
N LEU A 102 -11.28 20.98 12.99
CA LEU A 102 -10.43 21.84 13.79
C LEU A 102 -10.52 23.28 13.27
N ARG A 103 -11.51 24.05 13.74
CA ARG A 103 -11.31 25.47 14.00
C ARG A 103 -10.24 25.57 15.09
N PRO A 104 -9.37 26.60 15.05
CA PRO A 104 -8.13 26.60 15.84
C PRO A 104 -8.44 26.73 17.34
N ASP A 105 -8.45 25.61 18.02
CA ASP A 105 -8.22 25.55 19.46
C ASP A 105 -6.97 24.69 19.63
N PRO A 106 -5.91 25.19 20.27
CA PRO A 106 -4.68 24.43 20.44
C PRO A 106 -4.94 23.28 21.42
N LEU A 107 -5.08 22.07 20.90
CA LEU A 107 -5.03 20.87 21.73
C LEU A 107 -3.58 20.56 22.08
N PRO A 108 -3.30 20.12 23.33
CA PRO A 108 -1.96 19.75 23.72
C PRO A 108 -1.51 18.50 22.99
N ASP A 109 -0.33 18.59 22.36
CA ASP A 109 0.45 17.46 21.88
C ASP A 109 0.91 16.62 23.08
N GLN A 110 0.07 15.70 23.54
CA GLN A 110 0.52 14.61 24.38
C GLN A 110 0.44 13.34 23.55
N LEU A 111 1.58 12.96 22.98
CA LEU A 111 1.81 11.57 22.57
C LEU A 111 1.87 10.75 23.86
N ASP A 112 0.75 10.16 24.24
CA ASP A 112 0.74 9.12 25.24
C ASP A 112 1.38 7.88 24.61
N LEU A 113 2.66 7.67 24.93
CA LEU A 113 3.39 6.43 24.67
C LEU A 113 2.78 5.33 25.56
N VAL A 114 1.66 4.78 25.16
CA VAL A 114 1.07 3.64 25.84
C VAL A 114 1.90 2.41 25.46
N ALA A 115 2.66 1.90 26.45
CA ALA A 115 3.40 0.65 26.31
C ALA A 115 2.45 -0.50 25.94
N ASP A 116 2.89 -1.38 25.03
CA ASP A 116 2.15 -2.58 24.65
C ASP A 116 2.01 -3.54 25.84
N PRO A 117 0.80 -3.78 26.38
CA PRO A 117 0.61 -4.73 27.47
C PRO A 117 0.89 -6.18 27.04
N HIS A 118 1.03 -6.46 25.74
CA HIS A 118 1.36 -7.77 25.19
C HIS A 118 2.81 -7.87 24.68
N ALA A 119 3.61 -6.80 24.79
CA ALA A 119 5.02 -6.87 24.48
C ALA A 119 5.72 -7.76 25.52
N ARG A 120 6.35 -8.83 25.02
CA ARG A 120 7.16 -9.73 25.86
C ARG A 120 8.38 -9.05 26.44
N ASP A 121 8.78 -7.91 25.85
CA ASP A 121 9.90 -7.07 26.25
C ASP A 121 9.45 -5.61 26.26
N PRO A 122 9.33 -4.97 27.42
CA PRO A 122 8.90 -3.57 27.54
C PRO A 122 9.88 -2.58 26.89
N GLU A 123 11.18 -2.89 26.90
CA GLU A 123 12.21 -2.04 26.31
C GLU A 123 12.09 -2.04 24.78
N ALA A 124 11.97 -3.22 24.18
CA ALA A 124 11.71 -3.34 22.73
C ALA A 124 10.38 -2.71 22.28
N ALA A 125 9.37 -2.67 23.18
CA ALA A 125 8.10 -2.01 22.88
C ALA A 125 8.24 -0.48 22.89
N LEU A 126 9.06 0.06 23.78
CA LEU A 126 9.37 1.49 23.85
C LEU A 126 10.16 1.93 22.62
N GLU A 127 11.25 1.23 22.29
CA GLU A 127 12.06 1.48 21.10
C GLU A 127 11.22 1.44 19.81
N ALA A 128 10.32 0.45 19.70
CA ALA A 128 9.40 0.38 18.56
C ALA A 128 8.46 1.60 18.53
N GLY A 129 7.95 2.05 19.68
CA GLY A 129 7.10 3.24 19.76
C GLY A 129 7.81 4.49 19.28
N GLU A 130 9.04 4.72 19.73
CA GLU A 130 9.88 5.85 19.30
C GLU A 130 10.15 5.82 17.80
N LEU A 131 10.51 4.66 17.26
CA LEU A 131 10.72 4.48 15.83
C LEU A 131 9.45 4.82 15.02
N TYR A 132 8.28 4.31 15.42
CA TYR A 132 7.03 4.59 14.72
C TYR A 132 6.61 6.06 14.85
N ALA A 133 6.86 6.70 15.97
CA ALA A 133 6.64 8.13 16.15
C ALA A 133 7.54 8.96 15.22
N ALA A 134 8.82 8.60 15.12
CA ALA A 134 9.75 9.24 14.19
C ALA A 134 9.32 9.06 12.72
N VAL A 135 8.83 7.88 12.35
CA VAL A 135 8.28 7.64 11.00
C VAL A 135 7.03 8.48 10.76
N ALA A 136 6.12 8.58 11.73
CA ALA A 136 4.91 9.39 11.61
C ALA A 136 5.20 10.89 11.47
N ALA A 137 6.31 11.37 12.03
CA ALA A 137 6.77 12.75 11.91
C ALA A 137 7.38 13.11 10.55
N LEU A 138 7.72 12.13 9.71
CA LEU A 138 8.26 12.38 8.38
C LEU A 138 7.26 13.13 7.49
N PRO A 139 7.75 13.95 6.54
CA PRO A 139 6.91 14.48 5.46
C PRO A 139 6.15 13.38 4.74
N ASP A 140 4.88 13.63 4.38
CA ASP A 140 3.97 12.63 3.81
C ASP A 140 4.58 11.82 2.66
N ASP A 141 5.28 12.49 1.75
CA ASP A 141 5.93 11.88 0.58
C ASP A 141 7.03 10.87 0.93
N PHE A 142 7.77 11.10 2.01
CA PHE A 142 8.85 10.23 2.48
C PHE A 142 8.28 9.10 3.35
N ARG A 143 7.35 9.45 4.24
CA ARG A 143 6.65 8.49 5.09
C ARG A 143 5.94 7.42 4.27
N ASP A 144 5.16 7.82 3.26
CA ASP A 144 4.40 6.90 2.42
C ASP A 144 5.29 5.85 1.74
N VAL A 145 6.44 6.27 1.22
CA VAL A 145 7.39 5.37 0.55
C VAL A 145 8.08 4.44 1.55
N LEU A 146 8.51 4.96 2.70
CA LEU A 146 9.16 4.16 3.75
C LEU A 146 8.18 3.13 4.31
N VAL A 147 6.94 3.53 4.58
CA VAL A 147 5.89 2.60 5.04
C VAL A 147 5.59 1.52 4.02
N ALA A 148 5.52 1.86 2.72
CA ALA A 148 5.23 0.88 1.68
C ALA A 148 6.35 -0.16 1.53
N VAL A 149 7.61 0.26 1.56
CA VAL A 149 8.75 -0.62 1.29
C VAL A 149 9.26 -1.28 2.57
N ASP A 150 9.64 -0.49 3.59
CA ASP A 150 10.36 -1.02 4.75
C ASP A 150 9.42 -1.63 5.79
N VAL A 151 8.21 -1.07 5.96
CA VAL A 151 7.25 -1.56 6.96
C VAL A 151 6.33 -2.63 6.38
N ALA A 152 5.70 -2.37 5.23
CA ALA A 152 4.77 -3.30 4.60
C ALA A 152 5.46 -4.36 3.75
N GLY A 153 6.73 -4.16 3.36
CA GLY A 153 7.54 -5.13 2.60
C GLY A 153 7.16 -5.25 1.13
N LEU A 154 6.72 -4.15 0.50
CA LEU A 154 6.52 -4.10 -0.94
C LEU A 154 7.84 -3.95 -1.67
N SER A 155 7.96 -4.56 -2.85
CA SER A 155 9.04 -4.24 -3.79
C SER A 155 8.90 -2.79 -4.30
N TYR A 156 9.96 -2.22 -4.83
CA TYR A 156 9.93 -0.87 -5.40
C TYR A 156 8.87 -0.70 -6.49
N LYS A 157 8.71 -1.72 -7.33
CA LYS A 157 7.70 -1.75 -8.39
C LYS A 157 6.27 -1.77 -7.84
N GLU A 158 6.00 -2.58 -6.82
CA GLU A 158 4.71 -2.65 -6.15
C GLU A 158 4.40 -1.35 -5.39
N ALA A 159 5.37 -0.81 -4.66
CA ALA A 159 5.26 0.47 -3.98
C ALA A 159 4.99 1.62 -4.97
N ALA A 160 5.70 1.66 -6.09
CA ALA A 160 5.48 2.64 -7.16
C ALA A 160 4.04 2.58 -7.69
N LYS A 161 3.53 1.36 -7.92
CA LYS A 161 2.14 1.13 -8.36
C LYS A 161 1.13 1.50 -7.28
N ALA A 162 1.37 1.12 -6.02
CA ALA A 162 0.48 1.42 -4.90
C ALA A 162 0.37 2.92 -4.64
N LEU A 163 1.48 3.65 -4.72
CA LEU A 163 1.55 5.09 -4.46
C LEU A 163 1.26 5.96 -5.70
N GLY A 164 1.23 5.38 -6.91
CA GLY A 164 1.01 6.11 -8.16
C GLY A 164 2.19 7.00 -8.57
N ILE A 165 3.42 6.60 -8.24
CA ILE A 165 4.67 7.32 -8.57
C ILE A 165 5.61 6.44 -9.37
N ARG A 166 6.70 7.01 -9.90
CA ARG A 166 7.72 6.25 -10.65
C ARG A 166 8.63 5.49 -9.68
N GLU A 167 9.14 4.34 -10.10
CA GLU A 167 10.05 3.51 -9.30
C GLU A 167 11.33 4.27 -8.88
N GLY A 168 11.92 5.06 -9.78
CA GLY A 168 13.05 5.92 -9.44
C GLY A 168 12.72 6.98 -8.38
N THR A 169 11.46 7.43 -8.31
CA THR A 169 10.97 8.33 -7.26
C THR A 169 10.86 7.59 -5.93
N VAL A 170 10.42 6.31 -5.94
CA VAL A 170 10.41 5.47 -4.74
C VAL A 170 11.82 5.36 -4.17
N MET A 171 12.81 5.01 -5.01
CA MET A 171 14.21 4.84 -4.58
C MET A 171 14.78 6.13 -3.96
N SER A 172 14.60 7.27 -4.63
CA SER A 172 15.15 8.55 -4.15
C SER A 172 14.48 9.05 -2.88
N ARG A 173 13.13 8.89 -2.75
CA ARG A 173 12.40 9.26 -1.54
C ARG A 173 12.73 8.34 -0.37
N LEU A 174 12.84 7.02 -0.62
CA LEU A 174 13.21 6.04 0.40
C LEU A 174 14.59 6.33 0.99
N TYR A 175 15.56 6.63 0.13
CA TYR A 175 16.89 7.01 0.59
C TYR A 175 16.86 8.21 1.54
N ARG A 176 16.13 9.28 1.17
CA ARG A 176 16.00 10.48 2.00
C ARG A 176 15.22 10.22 3.29
N ALA A 177 14.16 9.40 3.22
CA ALA A 177 13.37 9.01 4.38
C ALA A 177 14.25 8.30 5.43
N ARG A 178 15.05 7.32 5.00
CA ARG A 178 15.97 6.59 5.88
C ARG A 178 17.00 7.52 6.52
N GLN A 179 17.56 8.46 5.76
CA GLN A 179 18.50 9.45 6.32
C GLN A 179 17.84 10.31 7.41
N GLN A 180 16.61 10.75 7.20
CA GLN A 180 15.90 11.57 8.20
C GLN A 180 15.57 10.78 9.46
N ILE A 181 15.22 9.49 9.34
CA ILE A 181 14.99 8.63 10.53
C ILE A 181 16.29 8.45 11.32
N VAL A 182 17.42 8.15 10.67
CA VAL A 182 18.71 8.03 11.36
C VAL A 182 19.04 9.32 12.09
N GLN A 183 18.90 10.46 11.44
CA GLN A 183 19.15 11.76 12.08
C GLN A 183 18.22 12.06 13.25
N ALA A 184 16.96 11.64 13.18
CA ALA A 184 15.99 11.84 14.25
C ALA A 184 16.30 10.97 15.48
N LEU A 185 16.80 9.74 15.27
CA LEU A 185 17.13 8.81 16.36
C LEU A 185 18.53 9.02 16.96
N GLU A 186 19.48 9.58 16.17
CA GLU A 186 20.84 9.89 16.65
C GLU A 186 20.95 11.29 17.28
N GLY A 187 19.96 12.15 17.10
CA GLY A 187 19.96 13.55 17.51
C GLY A 187 19.39 13.80 18.91
N GLU A 188 18.98 12.74 19.62
CA GLU A 188 18.61 12.75 21.04
C GLU A 188 19.81 12.31 21.89
#